data_f85caf5a442dfa0b1e1da590a3164d47
#
_entry.id   f85caf5a442dfa0b1e1da590a3164d47
#
_cell.length_a   1.000
_cell.length_b   1.000
_cell.length_c   1.000
_cell.angle_alpha   90.00
_cell.angle_beta   90.00
_cell.angle_gamma   90.00
#
_symmetry.space_group_name_H-M   'P 1'
#
loop_
_entity.id
_entity.type
_entity.pdbx_description
1 polymer ?
#
loop_
_entity_poly.entity_id
_entity_poly.type
_entity_poly.pdbx_seq_one_letter_code
_entity_poly.pdbx_strand_id
1 'polypeptide(L)'
;MAQITHLPANCSIQEIIEVIEEQGAAIVDDFVSQSWLEKFNTSIEPHIEGYHPIDHEEDFANDFFGKRTVRLTGLQHKAPSYIDLMTDERLLGVMDYFLGPNCGQFQLSSSEIIQTHLGETAQPLHIDDILWPVNTWAPDKLLQFNTLVAATDFTEANGATHVVPYSHKWEPGREAKPQDIARATMSAGSI
;
A
#
# COMPACT_ATOMS: atom_id res chain seq x y z
N MET A 1 7.66 -13.43 15.66
CA MET A 1 7.67 -12.61 14.44
C MET A 1 6.65 -11.50 14.64
N ALA A 2 6.94 -10.31 14.16
CA ALA A 2 5.99 -9.21 14.16
C ALA A 2 4.72 -9.58 13.39
N GLN A 3 3.59 -9.01 13.76
CA GLN A 3 2.30 -9.25 13.14
C GLN A 3 1.59 -7.92 12.91
N ILE A 4 0.75 -7.85 11.89
CA ILE A 4 -0.15 -6.72 11.63
C ILE A 4 -1.53 -7.13 12.13
N THR A 5 -2.23 -6.22 12.79
CA THR A 5 -3.59 -6.47 13.26
C THR A 5 -4.57 -6.53 12.09
N HIS A 6 -5.37 -7.58 12.07
CA HIS A 6 -6.51 -7.73 11.17
C HIS A 6 -7.78 -7.22 11.84
N LEU A 7 -8.52 -6.41 11.12
CA LEU A 7 -9.82 -5.89 11.51
C LEU A 7 -10.91 -6.48 10.59
N PRO A 8 -12.10 -6.75 11.09
CA PRO A 8 -13.18 -7.27 10.26
C PRO A 8 -13.72 -6.20 9.30
N ALA A 9 -14.35 -6.63 8.20
CA ALA A 9 -14.95 -5.76 7.18
C ALA A 9 -15.89 -4.66 7.72
N ASN A 10 -16.54 -4.92 8.84
CA ASN A 10 -17.49 -4.01 9.46
C ASN A 10 -16.91 -3.16 10.60
N CYS A 11 -15.57 -3.12 10.72
CA CYS A 11 -14.93 -2.25 11.69
C CYS A 11 -15.24 -0.78 11.40
N SER A 12 -15.26 0.02 12.45
CA SER A 12 -15.44 1.46 12.36
C SER A 12 -14.16 2.17 11.91
N ILE A 13 -14.30 3.38 11.37
CA ILE A 13 -13.16 4.25 11.06
C ILE A 13 -12.27 4.47 12.29
N GLN A 14 -12.90 4.61 13.48
CA GLN A 14 -12.18 4.83 14.73
C GLN A 14 -11.31 3.63 15.11
N GLU A 15 -11.78 2.39 14.94
CA GLU A 15 -10.98 1.18 15.19
C GLU A 15 -9.80 1.08 14.24
N ILE A 16 -9.96 1.46 12.96
CA ILE A 16 -8.84 1.51 12.00
C ILE A 16 -7.80 2.54 12.46
N ILE A 17 -8.24 3.73 12.82
CA ILE A 17 -7.37 4.82 13.31
C ILE A 17 -6.56 4.37 14.53
N GLU A 18 -7.22 3.79 15.54
CA GLU A 18 -6.57 3.36 16.78
C GLU A 18 -5.48 2.30 16.52
N VAL A 19 -5.73 1.35 15.62
CA VAL A 19 -4.72 0.34 15.26
C VAL A 19 -3.56 0.98 14.52
N ILE A 20 -3.81 1.90 13.58
CA ILE A 20 -2.75 2.58 12.83
C ILE A 20 -1.94 3.51 13.73
N GLU A 21 -2.56 4.26 14.65
CA GLU A 21 -1.84 5.07 15.64
C GLU A 21 -0.92 4.22 16.53
N GLU A 22 -1.40 3.03 16.91
CA GLU A 22 -0.61 2.14 17.75
C GLU A 22 0.50 1.44 16.97
N GLN A 23 0.19 0.86 15.81
CA GLN A 23 1.07 -0.07 15.09
C GLN A 23 1.70 0.51 13.82
N GLY A 24 1.15 1.60 13.27
CA GLY A 24 1.59 2.20 12.00
C GLY A 24 1.02 1.51 10.75
N ALA A 25 0.30 0.41 10.91
CA ALA A 25 -0.37 -0.31 9.85
C ALA A 25 -1.54 -1.12 10.40
N ALA A 26 -2.55 -1.37 9.57
CA ALA A 26 -3.67 -2.26 9.85
C ALA A 26 -4.05 -3.00 8.55
N ILE A 27 -4.66 -4.17 8.68
CA ILE A 27 -5.32 -4.86 7.58
C ILE A 27 -6.82 -4.88 7.89
N VAL A 28 -7.65 -4.47 6.94
CA VAL A 28 -9.10 -4.64 7.03
C VAL A 28 -9.50 -5.74 6.06
N ASP A 29 -9.93 -6.87 6.61
CA ASP A 29 -10.33 -8.04 5.83
C ASP A 29 -11.65 -7.76 5.08
N ASP A 30 -11.76 -8.29 3.86
CA ASP A 30 -12.96 -8.17 3.01
C ASP A 30 -13.45 -6.71 2.85
N PHE A 31 -12.52 -5.76 2.74
CA PHE A 31 -12.82 -4.33 2.63
C PHE A 31 -13.64 -4.01 1.39
N VAL A 32 -13.32 -4.60 0.25
CA VAL A 32 -14.10 -4.48 -0.97
C VAL A 32 -14.92 -5.76 -1.21
N SER A 33 -16.10 -5.59 -1.84
CA SER A 33 -16.95 -6.74 -2.16
C SER A 33 -16.36 -7.61 -3.26
N GLN A 34 -16.71 -8.89 -3.29
CA GLN A 34 -16.34 -9.81 -4.35
C GLN A 34 -16.76 -9.30 -5.74
N SER A 35 -17.95 -8.68 -5.85
CA SER A 35 -18.43 -8.12 -7.11
C SER A 35 -17.61 -6.91 -7.58
N TRP A 36 -17.08 -6.10 -6.65
CA TRP A 36 -16.15 -5.02 -6.98
C TRP A 36 -14.84 -5.58 -7.49
N LEU A 37 -14.30 -6.59 -6.79
CA LEU A 37 -13.05 -7.24 -7.13
C LEU A 37 -13.08 -7.87 -8.54
N GLU A 38 -14.17 -8.57 -8.86
CA GLU A 38 -14.38 -9.16 -10.18
C GLU A 38 -14.42 -8.09 -11.29
N LYS A 39 -15.16 -6.99 -11.08
CA LYS A 39 -15.21 -5.87 -12.03
C LYS A 39 -13.85 -5.21 -12.23
N PHE A 40 -13.15 -4.98 -11.12
CA PHE A 40 -11.84 -4.37 -11.14
C PHE A 40 -10.83 -5.23 -11.90
N ASN A 41 -10.71 -6.51 -11.54
CA ASN A 41 -9.79 -7.46 -12.18
C ASN A 41 -10.10 -7.62 -13.67
N THR A 42 -11.36 -7.77 -14.05
CA THR A 42 -11.77 -7.85 -15.46
C THR A 42 -11.35 -6.61 -16.27
N SER A 43 -11.44 -5.42 -15.64
CA SER A 43 -11.05 -4.17 -16.32
C SER A 43 -9.54 -4.03 -16.45
N ILE A 44 -8.78 -4.53 -15.49
CA ILE A 44 -7.32 -4.39 -15.44
C ILE A 44 -6.59 -5.45 -16.27
N GLU A 45 -7.13 -6.67 -16.37
CA GLU A 45 -6.49 -7.82 -17.04
C GLU A 45 -5.95 -7.51 -18.45
N PRO A 46 -6.69 -6.85 -19.37
CA PRO A 46 -6.17 -6.52 -20.69
C PRO A 46 -4.95 -5.59 -20.68
N HIS A 47 -4.83 -4.77 -19.63
CA HIS A 47 -3.69 -3.87 -19.46
C HIS A 47 -2.46 -4.59 -18.92
N ILE A 48 -2.68 -5.62 -18.07
CA ILE A 48 -1.61 -6.47 -17.54
C ILE A 48 -1.05 -7.34 -18.67
N GLU A 49 -1.91 -7.99 -19.46
CA GLU A 49 -1.49 -8.85 -20.58
C GLU A 49 -0.63 -8.11 -21.61
N GLY A 50 -0.90 -6.83 -21.84
CA GLY A 50 -0.15 -5.98 -22.75
C GLY A 50 1.08 -5.30 -22.14
N TYR A 51 1.37 -5.55 -20.86
CA TYR A 51 2.44 -4.86 -20.16
C TYR A 51 3.79 -5.56 -20.38
N HIS A 52 4.79 -4.74 -20.66
CA HIS A 52 6.20 -5.18 -20.69
C HIS A 52 6.97 -4.39 -19.63
N PRO A 53 7.60 -5.08 -18.66
CA PRO A 53 8.44 -4.39 -17.66
C PRO A 53 9.51 -3.54 -18.33
N ILE A 54 9.75 -2.38 -17.75
CA ILE A 54 10.76 -1.45 -18.24
C ILE A 54 12.12 -1.92 -17.72
N ASP A 55 13.06 -2.09 -18.63
CA ASP A 55 14.47 -2.29 -18.26
C ASP A 55 15.12 -0.91 -18.09
N HIS A 56 15.41 -0.55 -16.85
CA HIS A 56 16.02 0.73 -16.51
C HIS A 56 17.52 0.69 -16.77
N GLU A 57 18.10 1.82 -17.18
CA GLU A 57 19.55 1.93 -17.40
C GLU A 57 20.34 1.79 -16.08
N GLU A 58 19.72 2.15 -14.95
CA GLU A 58 20.35 2.11 -13.62
C GLU A 58 19.96 0.84 -12.87
N ASP A 59 20.95 0.11 -12.37
CA ASP A 59 20.74 -1.12 -11.59
C ASP A 59 19.85 -0.89 -10.35
N PHE A 60 20.03 0.25 -9.67
CA PHE A 60 19.20 0.61 -8.52
C PHE A 60 17.70 0.73 -8.88
N ALA A 61 17.38 1.32 -10.03
CA ALA A 61 16.00 1.45 -10.48
C ALA A 61 15.41 0.06 -10.81
N ASN A 62 16.19 -0.82 -11.42
CA ASN A 62 15.79 -2.19 -11.68
C ASN A 62 15.56 -2.98 -10.39
N ASP A 63 16.40 -2.80 -9.38
CA ASP A 63 16.27 -3.47 -8.08
C ASP A 63 15.06 -2.93 -7.31
N PHE A 64 14.75 -1.63 -7.45
CA PHE A 64 13.63 -1.00 -6.76
C PHE A 64 12.29 -1.27 -7.45
N PHE A 65 12.20 -1.07 -8.77
CA PHE A 65 10.94 -1.23 -9.50
C PHE A 65 10.64 -2.69 -9.89
N GLY A 66 11.66 -3.52 -9.95
CA GLY A 66 11.57 -4.94 -10.29
C GLY A 66 11.61 -5.18 -11.81
N LYS A 67 12.43 -6.14 -12.22
CA LYS A 67 12.56 -6.55 -13.64
C LYS A 67 11.42 -7.43 -14.13
N ARG A 68 10.66 -8.01 -13.19
CA ARG A 68 9.57 -8.95 -13.45
C ARG A 68 8.29 -8.51 -12.75
N THR A 69 8.14 -7.20 -12.54
CA THR A 69 6.98 -6.61 -11.87
C THR A 69 6.18 -5.78 -12.87
N VAL A 70 4.89 -6.10 -12.98
CA VAL A 70 3.94 -5.24 -13.69
C VAL A 70 3.68 -4.01 -12.83
N ARG A 71 3.83 -2.82 -13.42
CA ARG A 71 3.51 -1.54 -12.80
C ARG A 71 2.62 -0.73 -13.71
N LEU A 72 1.33 -0.69 -13.41
CA LEU A 72 0.34 0.04 -14.18
C LEU A 72 -0.20 1.20 -13.35
N THR A 73 0.06 2.41 -13.79
CA THR A 73 -0.45 3.64 -13.16
C THR A 73 -1.76 4.11 -13.77
N GLY A 74 -2.43 5.06 -13.10
CA GLY A 74 -3.64 5.70 -13.60
C GLY A 74 -4.85 4.78 -13.60
N LEU A 75 -5.08 4.05 -12.52
CA LEU A 75 -6.13 3.04 -12.40
C LEU A 75 -7.53 3.60 -12.61
N GLN A 76 -7.78 4.86 -12.24
CA GLN A 76 -9.06 5.54 -12.43
C GLN A 76 -9.49 5.62 -13.91
N HIS A 77 -8.54 5.53 -14.85
CA HIS A 77 -8.82 5.53 -16.28
C HIS A 77 -8.92 4.11 -16.87
N LYS A 78 -8.32 3.13 -16.19
CA LYS A 78 -8.26 1.73 -16.66
C LYS A 78 -9.38 0.88 -16.07
N ALA A 79 -9.74 1.16 -14.82
CA ALA A 79 -10.81 0.47 -14.09
C ALA A 79 -11.73 1.50 -13.44
N PRO A 80 -12.86 1.88 -14.05
CA PRO A 80 -13.78 2.88 -13.50
C PRO A 80 -14.26 2.56 -12.07
N SER A 81 -14.39 1.28 -11.72
CA SER A 81 -14.73 0.84 -10.36
C SER A 81 -13.69 1.27 -9.29
N TYR A 82 -12.48 1.61 -9.70
CA TYR A 82 -11.46 2.15 -8.79
C TYR A 82 -11.89 3.49 -8.17
N ILE A 83 -12.75 4.26 -8.87
CA ILE A 83 -13.28 5.51 -8.35
C ILE A 83 -14.13 5.27 -7.10
N ASP A 84 -14.91 4.19 -7.06
CA ASP A 84 -15.71 3.82 -5.89
C ASP A 84 -14.82 3.57 -4.67
N LEU A 85 -13.66 2.93 -4.87
CA LEU A 85 -12.68 2.71 -3.81
C LEU A 85 -12.02 4.01 -3.34
N MET A 86 -11.54 4.86 -4.27
CA MET A 86 -10.91 6.15 -3.91
C MET A 86 -11.84 7.10 -3.15
N THR A 87 -13.14 6.92 -3.31
CA THR A 87 -14.16 7.76 -2.68
C THR A 87 -14.91 7.04 -1.55
N ASP A 88 -14.43 5.86 -1.13
CA ASP A 88 -14.99 5.15 0.02
C ASP A 88 -14.86 6.00 1.30
N GLU A 89 -15.98 6.21 1.99
CA GLU A 89 -16.04 7.10 3.17
C GLU A 89 -15.12 6.65 4.30
N ARG A 90 -14.85 5.34 4.41
CA ARG A 90 -13.92 4.81 5.43
C ARG A 90 -12.49 5.20 5.11
N LEU A 91 -12.06 5.06 3.84
CA LEU A 91 -10.73 5.51 3.41
C LEU A 91 -10.58 7.00 3.57
N LEU A 92 -11.52 7.78 3.07
CA LEU A 92 -11.47 9.24 3.20
C LEU A 92 -11.47 9.68 4.65
N GLY A 93 -12.24 9.04 5.53
CA GLY A 93 -12.26 9.35 6.96
C GLY A 93 -10.91 9.06 7.65
N VAL A 94 -10.25 7.95 7.31
CA VAL A 94 -8.90 7.66 7.81
C VAL A 94 -7.88 8.68 7.29
N MET A 95 -7.93 9.01 5.97
CA MET A 95 -7.04 10.00 5.39
C MET A 95 -7.25 11.39 5.98
N ASP A 96 -8.49 11.80 6.21
CA ASP A 96 -8.81 13.10 6.82
C ASP A 96 -8.25 13.19 8.25
N TYR A 97 -8.35 12.12 9.02
CA TYR A 97 -7.77 12.08 10.36
C TYR A 97 -6.24 12.24 10.35
N PHE A 98 -5.52 11.48 9.51
CA PHE A 98 -4.06 11.48 9.54
C PHE A 98 -3.43 12.63 8.73
N LEU A 99 -3.98 12.98 7.58
CA LEU A 99 -3.42 14.00 6.69
C LEU A 99 -4.04 15.39 6.89
N GLY A 100 -5.34 15.45 7.19
CA GLY A 100 -6.08 16.70 7.34
C GLY A 100 -5.43 17.72 8.26
N PRO A 101 -4.90 17.34 9.44
CA PRO A 101 -4.21 18.29 10.33
C PRO A 101 -2.95 18.93 9.73
N ASN A 102 -2.38 18.33 8.68
CA ASN A 102 -1.11 18.75 8.10
C ASN A 102 -1.25 19.50 6.76
N CYS A 103 -2.44 19.56 6.17
CA CYS A 103 -2.65 20.17 4.86
C CYS A 103 -4.03 20.83 4.75
N GLY A 104 -4.18 21.75 3.81
CA GLY A 104 -5.50 22.31 3.47
C GLY A 104 -6.38 21.37 2.66
N GLN A 105 -5.74 20.50 1.88
CA GLN A 105 -6.37 19.41 1.10
C GLN A 105 -5.33 18.31 0.87
N PHE A 106 -5.74 17.06 0.97
CA PHE A 106 -4.96 15.93 0.47
C PHE A 106 -5.51 15.50 -0.89
N GLN A 107 -4.68 14.81 -1.65
CA GLN A 107 -5.03 14.32 -2.99
C GLN A 107 -4.44 12.95 -3.24
N LEU A 108 -5.04 12.22 -4.19
CA LEU A 108 -4.43 11.00 -4.70
C LEU A 108 -3.12 11.34 -5.43
N SER A 109 -2.00 10.88 -4.89
CA SER A 109 -0.68 11.08 -5.50
C SER A 109 -0.43 10.08 -6.62
N SER A 110 -0.70 8.80 -6.37
CA SER A 110 -0.54 7.72 -7.35
C SER A 110 -1.62 6.66 -7.15
N SER A 111 -1.93 5.97 -8.24
CA SER A 111 -2.72 4.73 -8.23
C SER A 111 -2.02 3.73 -9.14
N GLU A 112 -1.66 2.58 -8.60
CA GLU A 112 -0.79 1.64 -9.29
C GLU A 112 -1.19 0.18 -9.02
N ILE A 113 -1.17 -0.66 -10.05
CA ILE A 113 -1.04 -2.11 -9.89
C ILE A 113 0.44 -2.42 -9.74
N ILE A 114 0.76 -3.21 -8.73
CA ILE A 114 2.07 -3.84 -8.55
C ILE A 114 1.85 -5.34 -8.53
N GLN A 115 2.21 -6.01 -9.61
CA GLN A 115 2.10 -7.46 -9.70
C GLN A 115 3.47 -8.07 -9.94
N THR A 116 3.98 -8.74 -8.93
CA THR A 116 5.27 -9.42 -8.98
C THR A 116 5.13 -10.79 -9.66
N HIS A 117 6.11 -11.16 -10.46
CA HIS A 117 6.19 -12.49 -11.08
C HIS A 117 7.27 -13.35 -10.44
N LEU A 118 7.21 -14.65 -10.72
CA LEU A 118 8.16 -15.64 -10.20
C LEU A 118 9.62 -15.23 -10.45
N GLY A 119 10.41 -15.23 -9.39
CA GLY A 119 11.82 -14.87 -9.43
C GLY A 119 12.10 -13.37 -9.31
N GLU A 120 11.09 -12.56 -8.99
CA GLU A 120 11.32 -11.16 -8.60
C GLU A 120 11.95 -11.09 -7.20
N THR A 121 12.77 -10.07 -6.99
CA THR A 121 13.41 -9.80 -5.71
C THR A 121 12.55 -8.88 -4.85
N ALA A 122 12.67 -8.99 -3.52
CA ALA A 122 12.01 -8.06 -2.62
C ALA A 122 12.64 -6.66 -2.74
N GLN A 123 11.80 -5.63 -2.72
CA GLN A 123 12.28 -4.26 -2.56
C GLN A 123 13.02 -4.09 -1.23
N PRO A 124 14.05 -3.24 -1.16
CA PRO A 124 14.61 -2.85 0.13
C PRO A 124 13.54 -2.16 0.98
N LEU A 125 13.61 -2.37 2.30
CA LEU A 125 12.73 -1.63 3.22
C LEU A 125 12.98 -0.13 3.07
N HIS A 126 11.92 0.62 2.89
CA HIS A 126 11.98 2.07 2.66
C HIS A 126 10.76 2.77 3.28
N ILE A 127 10.83 4.08 3.31
CA ILE A 127 9.74 4.98 3.69
C ILE A 127 9.46 5.84 2.46
N ASP A 128 8.22 5.88 1.98
CA ASP A 128 7.89 6.58 0.74
C ASP A 128 8.00 8.10 0.84
N ASP A 129 7.83 8.67 2.02
CA ASP A 129 7.93 10.10 2.25
C ASP A 129 9.36 10.66 2.13
N ILE A 130 10.39 9.80 2.06
CA ILE A 130 11.77 10.19 1.81
C ILE A 130 11.93 10.97 0.49
N LEU A 131 11.01 10.80 -0.45
CA LEU A 131 10.98 11.55 -1.71
C LEU A 131 10.63 13.04 -1.51
N TRP A 132 10.08 13.40 -0.34
CA TRP A 132 9.69 14.76 -0.04
C TRP A 132 10.72 15.42 0.87
N PRO A 133 11.35 16.54 0.45
CA PRO A 133 12.37 17.22 1.25
C PRO A 133 11.83 17.83 2.56
N VAL A 134 10.54 17.73 2.80
CA VAL A 134 9.86 18.24 3.99
C VAL A 134 10.29 17.60 5.30
N ASN A 135 10.82 16.39 5.27
CA ASN A 135 11.35 15.72 6.47
C ASN A 135 12.46 16.51 7.17
N THR A 136 13.10 17.45 6.45
CA THR A 136 14.12 18.32 7.00
C THR A 136 13.56 19.54 7.72
N TRP A 137 12.36 20.02 7.35
CA TRP A 137 11.77 21.24 7.90
C TRP A 137 10.39 21.05 8.53
N ALA A 138 9.80 19.88 8.37
CA ALA A 138 8.55 19.51 9.04
C ALA A 138 8.56 18.01 9.46
N PRO A 139 9.54 17.59 10.30
CA PRO A 139 9.74 16.17 10.64
C PRO A 139 8.54 15.53 11.37
N ASP A 140 7.72 16.36 12.03
CA ASP A 140 6.54 15.88 12.78
C ASP A 140 5.27 15.85 11.92
N LYS A 141 5.38 16.09 10.60
CA LYS A 141 4.24 16.14 9.70
C LYS A 141 4.09 14.86 8.91
N LEU A 142 2.94 14.22 9.01
CA LEU A 142 2.58 13.14 8.11
C LEU A 142 2.14 13.72 6.77
N LEU A 143 2.83 13.33 5.69
CA LEU A 143 2.63 13.89 4.35
C LEU A 143 2.06 12.90 3.37
N GLN A 144 2.23 11.62 3.65
CA GLN A 144 1.82 10.54 2.77
C GLN A 144 1.22 9.39 3.58
N PHE A 145 0.20 8.80 3.01
CA PHE A 145 -0.44 7.60 3.52
C PHE A 145 -0.66 6.65 2.35
N ASN A 146 -0.33 5.38 2.51
CA ASN A 146 -0.47 4.38 1.47
C ASN A 146 -1.54 3.36 1.82
N THR A 147 -2.23 2.88 0.80
CA THR A 147 -3.14 1.73 0.90
C THR A 147 -2.77 0.69 -0.14
N LEU A 148 -2.82 -0.57 0.25
CA LEU A 148 -2.59 -1.72 -0.62
C LEU A 148 -3.84 -2.59 -0.62
N VAL A 149 -4.56 -2.63 -1.74
CA VAL A 149 -5.72 -3.51 -1.90
C VAL A 149 -5.28 -4.82 -2.53
N ALA A 150 -5.58 -5.93 -1.89
CA ALA A 150 -5.29 -7.25 -2.41
C ALA A 150 -6.24 -7.60 -3.57
N ALA A 151 -5.82 -7.37 -4.82
CA ALA A 151 -6.56 -7.79 -6.00
C ALA A 151 -6.56 -9.32 -6.19
N THR A 152 -5.59 -10.00 -5.59
CA THR A 152 -5.46 -11.45 -5.42
C THR A 152 -4.96 -11.72 -4.01
N ASP A 153 -5.02 -12.96 -3.53
CA ASP A 153 -4.50 -13.29 -2.19
C ASP A 153 -3.03 -12.89 -2.05
N PHE A 154 -2.69 -12.21 -0.95
CA PHE A 154 -1.32 -11.96 -0.55
C PHE A 154 -0.89 -13.06 0.41
N THR A 155 0.10 -13.85 -0.02
CA THR A 155 0.64 -14.98 0.75
C THR A 155 2.14 -14.84 0.91
N GLU A 156 2.71 -15.57 1.84
CA GLU A 156 4.18 -15.62 1.97
C GLU A 156 4.86 -16.14 0.68
N ALA A 157 4.18 -17.03 -0.03
CA ALA A 157 4.74 -17.68 -1.22
C ALA A 157 4.75 -16.77 -2.46
N ASN A 158 3.81 -15.80 -2.55
CA ASN A 158 3.71 -14.90 -3.69
C ASN A 158 4.20 -13.47 -3.43
N GLY A 159 4.88 -13.24 -2.30
CA GLY A 159 5.53 -11.98 -2.04
C GLY A 159 4.67 -10.95 -1.29
N ALA A 160 3.84 -11.40 -0.33
CA ALA A 160 3.13 -10.47 0.56
C ALA A 160 4.07 -9.39 1.09
N THR A 161 3.61 -8.14 1.04
CA THR A 161 4.39 -6.95 1.38
C THR A 161 4.99 -7.05 2.78
N HIS A 162 6.26 -6.70 2.89
CA HIS A 162 6.96 -6.61 4.17
C HIS A 162 6.66 -5.26 4.83
N VAL A 163 6.21 -5.31 6.06
CA VAL A 163 5.90 -4.13 6.89
C VAL A 163 6.65 -4.25 8.21
N VAL A 164 7.10 -3.13 8.74
CA VAL A 164 7.73 -3.07 10.06
C VAL A 164 6.76 -2.35 11.01
N PRO A 165 5.88 -3.08 11.72
CA PRO A 165 4.95 -2.46 12.66
C PRO A 165 5.69 -1.67 13.74
N TYR A 166 5.06 -0.60 14.25
CA TYR A 166 5.61 0.32 15.24
C TYR A 166 6.81 1.16 14.78
N SER A 167 7.31 1.00 13.53
CA SER A 167 8.48 1.73 13.07
C SER A 167 8.27 3.25 12.97
N HIS A 168 7.03 3.71 12.83
CA HIS A 168 6.67 5.13 12.86
C HIS A 168 6.94 5.80 14.22
N LYS A 169 7.13 5.01 15.30
CA LYS A 169 7.49 5.47 16.65
C LYS A 169 9.00 5.34 16.94
N TRP A 170 9.79 4.92 15.96
CA TRP A 170 11.21 4.68 16.18
C TRP A 170 12.02 5.97 16.10
N GLU A 171 13.11 5.97 16.85
CA GLU A 171 14.12 7.01 16.71
C GLU A 171 14.74 6.98 15.30
N PRO A 172 15.03 8.14 14.70
CA PRO A 172 15.66 8.22 13.39
C PRO A 172 16.96 7.41 13.32
N GLY A 173 17.14 6.68 12.22
CA GLY A 173 18.34 5.85 11.99
C GLY A 173 18.29 4.44 12.59
N ARG A 174 17.21 4.06 13.25
CA ARG A 174 17.03 2.66 13.68
C ARG A 174 16.73 1.77 12.47
N GLU A 175 17.54 0.74 12.29
CA GLU A 175 17.35 -0.27 11.25
C GLU A 175 16.46 -1.42 11.73
N ALA A 176 15.59 -1.92 10.83
CA ALA A 176 14.76 -3.08 11.12
C ALA A 176 15.59 -4.37 11.11
N LYS A 177 15.30 -5.26 12.07
CA LYS A 177 15.87 -6.61 12.12
C LYS A 177 14.84 -7.61 11.59
N PRO A 178 15.24 -8.82 11.19
CA PRO A 178 14.31 -9.82 10.64
C PRO A 178 13.10 -10.12 11.52
N GLN A 179 13.24 -10.07 12.86
CA GLN A 179 12.13 -10.29 13.79
C GLN A 179 11.14 -9.12 13.86
N ASP A 180 11.53 -7.92 13.43
CA ASP A 180 10.68 -6.73 13.41
C ASP A 180 9.78 -6.69 12.17
N ILE A 181 10.06 -7.54 11.17
CA ILE A 181 9.34 -7.58 9.90
C ILE A 181 8.12 -8.49 10.01
N ALA A 182 6.96 -7.95 9.67
CA ALA A 182 5.73 -8.68 9.43
C ALA A 182 5.48 -8.83 7.92
N ARG A 183 4.73 -9.83 7.53
CA ARG A 183 4.22 -9.99 6.17
C ARG A 183 2.74 -9.65 6.15
N ALA A 184 2.34 -8.76 5.28
CA ALA A 184 0.94 -8.37 5.10
C ALA A 184 0.18 -9.45 4.31
N THR A 185 0.07 -10.65 4.89
CA THR A 185 -0.72 -11.74 4.30
C THR A 185 -2.19 -11.44 4.49
N MET A 186 -2.96 -11.46 3.42
CA MET A 186 -4.40 -11.16 3.46
C MET A 186 -5.11 -11.77 2.25
N SER A 187 -6.40 -12.04 2.40
CA SER A 187 -7.25 -12.53 1.31
C SER A 187 -7.54 -11.44 0.29
N ALA A 188 -7.83 -11.85 -0.95
CA ALA A 188 -8.31 -10.96 -1.99
C ALA A 188 -9.53 -10.17 -1.51
N GLY A 189 -9.54 -8.86 -1.76
CA GLY A 189 -10.55 -7.93 -1.27
C GLY A 189 -10.20 -7.20 0.03
N SER A 190 -9.16 -7.63 0.75
CA SER A 190 -8.66 -6.92 1.93
C SER A 190 -7.81 -5.71 1.53
N ILE A 191 -7.62 -4.78 2.48
CA ILE A 191 -6.81 -3.56 2.30
C ILE A 191 -5.83 -3.42 3.45
#